data_a0d97f17719d5c42bfa2976e63eadac6
#
_entry.id   a0d97f17719d5c42bfa2976e63eadac6
#
_cell.length_a   1.000
_cell.length_b   1.000
_cell.length_c   1.000
_cell.angle_alpha   90.00
_cell.angle_beta   90.00
_cell.angle_gamma   90.00
#
_symmetry.space_group_name_H-M   'P 1'
#
loop_
_entity.id
_entity.type
_entity.pdbx_description
1 polymer ?
#
loop_
_entity_poly.entity_id
_entity_poly.type
_entity_poly.pdbx_seq_one_letter_code
_entity_poly.pdbx_strand_id
1 'polypeptide(L)'
;MKVTRLAIPNVVLLEPIVFSDDRGFFFESFNQAKFEEAIGKKVSFVQDNHSKSTKNVLRGLHYQIQQPQGKLVRVVQGEVFDVAVDIRKNSPTFGQWVGEILSAENKRQLWVPEGFAHGFVTLSETAEFLYKTTDYYAPAFERCIKWDDANLAIDWMVSDAPLVSAKDTVGKSLIEAEVFA
;
A
#
# COMPACT_ATOMS: atom_id res chain seq x y z
N MET A 1 -16.71 -8.24 8.44
CA MET A 1 -15.72 -7.56 7.57
C MET A 1 -16.32 -7.43 6.19
N LYS A 2 -16.34 -6.23 5.61
CA LYS A 2 -16.72 -6.01 4.21
C LYS A 2 -15.46 -6.12 3.35
N VAL A 3 -15.58 -6.77 2.20
CA VAL A 3 -14.47 -7.03 1.26
C VAL A 3 -14.83 -6.43 -0.08
N THR A 4 -13.98 -5.55 -0.60
CA THR A 4 -14.18 -4.89 -1.89
C THR A 4 -12.96 -5.10 -2.78
N ARG A 5 -13.14 -5.76 -3.92
CA ARG A 5 -12.12 -5.83 -4.97
C ARG A 5 -12.13 -4.52 -5.73
N LEU A 6 -10.97 -3.86 -5.82
CA LEU A 6 -10.87 -2.57 -6.51
C LEU A 6 -10.89 -2.74 -8.05
N ALA A 7 -10.70 -1.66 -8.79
CA ALA A 7 -10.65 -1.68 -10.25
C ALA A 7 -9.57 -2.63 -10.80
N ILE A 8 -8.49 -2.86 -10.03
CA ILE A 8 -7.55 -3.95 -10.24
C ILE A 8 -7.88 -5.03 -9.21
N PRO A 9 -8.60 -6.12 -9.58
CA PRO A 9 -9.25 -7.02 -8.62
C PRO A 9 -8.30 -7.79 -7.68
N ASN A 10 -7.01 -7.78 -7.96
CA ASN A 10 -5.99 -8.36 -7.10
C ASN A 10 -5.74 -7.52 -5.83
N VAL A 11 -6.00 -6.21 -5.92
CA VAL A 11 -5.94 -5.28 -4.79
C VAL A 11 -7.29 -5.29 -4.07
N VAL A 12 -7.28 -5.55 -2.76
CA VAL A 12 -8.51 -5.78 -2.00
C VAL A 12 -8.58 -4.81 -0.82
N LEU A 13 -9.67 -4.07 -0.77
CA LEU A 13 -10.01 -3.21 0.36
C LEU A 13 -10.80 -4.01 1.40
N LEU A 14 -10.36 -3.96 2.64
CA LEU A 14 -10.96 -4.62 3.79
C LEU A 14 -11.48 -3.58 4.78
N GLU A 15 -12.77 -3.66 5.11
CA GLU A 15 -13.41 -2.78 6.09
C GLU A 15 -13.84 -3.64 7.29
N PRO A 16 -13.16 -3.54 8.45
CA PRO A 16 -13.49 -4.34 9.62
C PRO A 16 -14.84 -3.92 10.22
N ILE A 17 -15.47 -4.83 10.96
CA ILE A 17 -16.61 -4.47 11.81
C ILE A 17 -16.06 -3.86 13.08
N VAL A 18 -16.44 -2.62 13.36
CA VAL A 18 -16.02 -1.88 14.56
C VAL A 18 -17.19 -1.81 15.54
N PHE A 19 -16.93 -2.17 16.78
CA PHE A 19 -17.87 -2.09 17.90
C PHE A 19 -17.46 -0.88 18.76
N SER A 20 -18.38 0.07 18.93
CA SER A 20 -18.12 1.29 19.69
C SER A 20 -19.14 1.45 20.81
N ASP A 21 -18.66 1.91 21.99
CA ASP A 21 -19.46 2.28 23.15
C ASP A 21 -18.80 3.46 23.89
N ASP A 22 -19.32 3.84 25.07
CA ASP A 22 -18.81 4.98 25.86
C ASP A 22 -17.35 4.82 26.33
N ARG A 23 -16.78 3.63 26.25
CA ARG A 23 -15.38 3.35 26.60
C ARG A 23 -14.42 3.49 25.40
N GLY A 24 -14.95 3.63 24.16
CA GLY A 24 -14.17 3.71 22.93
C GLY A 24 -14.60 2.68 21.89
N PHE A 25 -13.67 2.01 21.24
CA PHE A 25 -13.97 1.03 20.21
C PHE A 25 -13.16 -0.25 20.38
N PHE A 26 -13.72 -1.34 19.84
CA PHE A 26 -13.03 -2.61 19.66
C PHE A 26 -13.29 -3.15 18.26
N PHE A 27 -12.28 -3.70 17.63
CA PHE A 27 -12.43 -4.49 16.41
C PHE A 27 -11.31 -5.51 16.27
N GLU A 28 -11.60 -6.59 15.57
CA GLU A 28 -10.59 -7.57 15.17
C GLU A 28 -9.77 -6.97 14.02
N SER A 29 -8.57 -6.50 14.31
CA SER A 29 -7.72 -5.80 13.33
C SER A 29 -7.04 -6.75 12.34
N PHE A 30 -6.89 -8.02 12.69
CA PHE A 30 -6.40 -9.08 11.80
C PHE A 30 -6.90 -10.44 12.27
N ASN A 31 -7.32 -11.25 11.31
CA ASN A 31 -7.65 -12.66 11.49
C ASN A 31 -7.21 -13.42 10.25
N GLN A 32 -6.28 -14.34 10.40
CA GLN A 32 -5.67 -15.09 9.29
C GLN A 32 -6.70 -15.79 8.42
N ALA A 33 -7.64 -16.52 9.03
CA ALA A 33 -8.63 -17.28 8.27
C ALA A 33 -9.56 -16.38 7.45
N LYS A 34 -10.08 -15.30 8.06
CA LYS A 34 -10.95 -14.33 7.37
C LYS A 34 -10.20 -13.56 6.27
N PHE A 35 -8.94 -13.28 6.50
CA PHE A 35 -8.09 -12.60 5.51
C PHE A 35 -7.85 -13.50 4.29
N GLU A 36 -7.45 -14.75 4.49
CA GLU A 36 -7.24 -15.73 3.41
C GLU A 36 -8.52 -15.99 2.61
N GLU A 37 -9.67 -16.07 3.29
CA GLU A 37 -10.98 -16.16 2.64
C GLU A 37 -11.25 -14.94 1.75
N ALA A 38 -10.97 -13.72 2.26
CA ALA A 38 -11.19 -12.47 1.55
C ALA A 38 -10.36 -12.35 0.27
N ILE A 39 -9.07 -12.72 0.33
CA ILE A 39 -8.16 -12.63 -0.83
C ILE A 39 -8.19 -13.86 -1.73
N GLY A 40 -8.77 -14.99 -1.24
CA GLY A 40 -8.90 -16.24 -1.98
C GLY A 40 -7.62 -17.04 -2.11
N LYS A 41 -6.62 -16.79 -1.29
CA LYS A 41 -5.36 -17.55 -1.25
C LYS A 41 -4.77 -17.63 0.15
N LYS A 42 -3.96 -18.66 0.41
CA LYS A 42 -3.16 -18.75 1.63
C LYS A 42 -1.92 -17.86 1.54
N VAL A 43 -1.62 -17.16 2.62
CA VAL A 43 -0.41 -16.34 2.76
C VAL A 43 0.13 -16.45 4.18
N SER A 44 1.44 -16.25 4.33
CA SER A 44 2.07 -16.12 5.65
C SER A 44 2.71 -14.75 5.77
N PHE A 45 2.44 -14.05 6.85
CA PHE A 45 3.15 -12.81 7.15
C PHE A 45 4.35 -13.10 8.06
N VAL A 46 5.50 -12.55 7.70
CA VAL A 46 6.79 -12.84 8.35
C VAL A 46 7.43 -11.61 8.99
N GLN A 47 6.93 -10.39 8.66
CA GLN A 47 7.49 -9.14 9.15
C GLN A 47 6.40 -8.08 9.30
N ASP A 48 6.44 -7.32 10.40
CA ASP A 48 5.64 -6.13 10.62
C ASP A 48 6.53 -4.88 10.56
N ASN A 49 6.01 -3.82 9.98
CA ASN A 49 6.66 -2.52 9.91
C ASN A 49 5.72 -1.43 10.43
N HIS A 50 6.31 -0.40 11.05
CA HIS A 50 5.61 0.76 11.57
C HIS A 50 6.38 2.02 11.21
N SER A 51 5.74 2.97 10.57
CA SER A 51 6.33 4.27 10.23
C SER A 51 5.44 5.41 10.68
N LYS A 52 6.06 6.56 10.96
CA LYS A 52 5.39 7.84 11.18
C LYS A 52 5.86 8.84 10.13
N SER A 53 4.94 9.62 9.60
CA SER A 53 5.20 10.64 8.58
C SER A 53 4.41 11.91 8.88
N THR A 54 5.01 13.05 8.58
CA THR A 54 4.32 14.35 8.63
C THR A 54 3.55 14.59 7.34
N LYS A 55 2.69 15.59 7.35
CA LYS A 55 1.88 15.99 6.20
C LYS A 55 2.73 16.15 4.93
N ASN A 56 2.17 15.74 3.82
CA ASN A 56 2.78 15.84 2.49
C ASN A 56 4.02 14.95 2.27
N VAL A 57 4.41 14.10 3.25
CA VAL A 57 5.45 13.10 3.02
C VAL A 57 4.89 11.99 2.14
N LEU A 58 5.58 11.72 1.03
CA LEU A 58 5.31 10.61 0.12
C LEU A 58 6.43 9.58 0.23
N ARG A 59 6.07 8.31 0.33
CA ARG A 59 6.97 7.16 0.31
C ARG A 59 6.57 6.23 -0.81
N GLY A 60 7.47 5.97 -1.74
CA GLY A 60 7.21 5.04 -2.85
C GLY A 60 7.67 5.58 -4.22
N LEU A 61 7.39 4.85 -5.25
CA LEU A 61 6.70 3.54 -5.31
C LEU A 61 7.69 2.38 -5.14
N HIS A 62 7.56 1.61 -4.07
CA HIS A 62 8.54 0.59 -3.68
C HIS A 62 8.06 -0.85 -3.95
N TYR A 63 8.97 -1.70 -4.38
CA TYR A 63 8.77 -3.14 -4.52
C TYR A 63 10.11 -3.88 -4.43
N GLN A 64 10.06 -5.20 -4.25
CA GLN A 64 11.23 -6.08 -4.33
C GLN A 64 11.06 -6.97 -5.55
N ILE A 65 12.05 -6.93 -6.47
CA ILE A 65 12.02 -7.73 -7.71
C ILE A 65 12.28 -9.21 -7.46
N GLN A 66 13.03 -9.53 -6.42
CA GLN A 66 13.16 -10.87 -5.84
C GLN A 66 12.72 -10.82 -4.39
N GLN A 67 12.29 -11.95 -3.83
CA GLN A 67 11.60 -12.01 -2.55
C GLN A 67 10.41 -10.99 -2.51
N PRO A 68 9.50 -11.06 -3.50
CA PRO A 68 8.44 -10.06 -3.63
C PRO A 68 7.51 -10.09 -2.43
N GLN A 69 7.14 -8.91 -1.94
CA GLN A 69 6.34 -8.75 -0.73
C GLN A 69 4.89 -8.43 -1.08
N GLY A 70 3.96 -9.29 -0.71
CA GLY A 70 2.57 -8.88 -0.50
C GLY A 70 2.47 -8.07 0.79
N LYS A 71 1.64 -7.02 0.81
CA LYS A 71 1.53 -6.09 1.93
C LYS A 71 0.08 -5.94 2.37
N LEU A 72 -0.17 -6.09 3.67
CA LEU A 72 -1.45 -5.71 4.29
C LEU A 72 -1.21 -4.46 5.11
N VAL A 73 -1.76 -3.34 4.65
CA VAL A 73 -1.47 -2.01 5.21
C VAL A 73 -2.68 -1.41 5.92
N ARG A 74 -2.42 -0.60 6.95
CA ARG A 74 -3.44 0.17 7.68
C ARG A 74 -2.85 1.40 8.33
N VAL A 75 -3.71 2.36 8.67
CA VAL A 75 -3.37 3.59 9.40
C VAL A 75 -3.94 3.51 10.81
N VAL A 76 -3.13 3.82 11.82
CA VAL A 76 -3.55 3.84 13.23
C VAL A 76 -3.62 5.25 13.82
N GLN A 77 -3.01 6.24 13.15
CA GLN A 77 -3.15 7.67 13.44
C GLN A 77 -3.15 8.45 12.13
N GLY A 78 -4.05 9.42 11.99
CA GLY A 78 -4.13 10.28 10.82
C GLY A 78 -4.71 9.60 9.58
N GLU A 79 -4.31 10.09 8.41
CA GLU A 79 -4.88 9.70 7.13
C GLU A 79 -3.81 9.73 6.03
N VAL A 80 -3.87 8.77 5.13
CA VAL A 80 -3.02 8.69 3.94
C VAL A 80 -3.86 8.39 2.70
N PHE A 81 -3.36 8.77 1.52
CA PHE A 81 -3.78 8.20 0.25
C PHE A 81 -2.77 7.13 -0.14
N ASP A 82 -3.22 5.90 -0.21
CA ASP A 82 -2.41 4.70 -0.44
C ASP A 82 -2.62 4.18 -1.86
N VAL A 83 -1.53 3.93 -2.59
CA VAL A 83 -1.55 3.62 -4.03
C VAL A 83 -0.81 2.31 -4.31
N ALA A 84 -1.44 1.45 -5.11
CA ALA A 84 -0.87 0.24 -5.68
C ALA A 84 -0.86 0.30 -7.21
N VAL A 85 0.29 0.05 -7.81
CA VAL A 85 0.50 0.04 -9.27
C VAL A 85 0.80 -1.38 -9.73
N ASP A 86 0.06 -1.89 -10.70
CA ASP A 86 0.35 -3.19 -11.30
C ASP A 86 1.59 -3.11 -12.19
N ILE A 87 2.65 -3.82 -11.80
CA ILE A 87 3.92 -3.87 -12.55
C ILE A 87 4.25 -5.28 -13.06
N ARG A 88 3.21 -6.10 -13.28
CA ARG A 88 3.30 -7.42 -13.92
C ARG A 88 3.12 -7.24 -15.43
N LYS A 89 4.19 -7.40 -16.19
CA LYS A 89 4.23 -7.10 -17.63
C LYS A 89 3.15 -7.81 -18.46
N ASN A 90 2.79 -9.04 -18.07
CA ASN A 90 1.79 -9.84 -18.78
C ASN A 90 0.37 -9.65 -18.22
N SER A 91 0.17 -8.75 -17.26
CA SER A 91 -1.14 -8.44 -16.70
C SER A 91 -1.95 -7.55 -17.65
N PRO A 92 -3.27 -7.77 -17.78
CA PRO A 92 -4.15 -6.86 -18.54
C PRO A 92 -4.23 -5.46 -17.91
N THR A 93 -3.80 -5.31 -16.66
CA THR A 93 -3.78 -4.03 -15.91
C THR A 93 -2.37 -3.49 -15.70
N PHE A 94 -1.36 -3.99 -16.45
CA PHE A 94 0.00 -3.48 -16.38
C PHE A 94 0.04 -1.96 -16.58
N GLY A 95 0.73 -1.26 -15.67
CA GLY A 95 0.85 0.21 -15.67
C GLY A 95 -0.41 0.95 -15.18
N GLN A 96 -1.47 0.24 -14.81
CA GLN A 96 -2.61 0.85 -14.14
C GLN A 96 -2.40 0.88 -12.63
N TRP A 97 -3.08 1.81 -11.97
CA TRP A 97 -3.03 1.96 -10.52
C TRP A 97 -4.42 2.10 -9.91
N VAL A 98 -4.49 1.78 -8.64
CA VAL A 98 -5.65 2.04 -7.77
C VAL A 98 -5.17 2.71 -6.50
N GLY A 99 -6.01 3.56 -5.92
CA GLY A 99 -5.71 4.26 -4.68
C GLY A 99 -6.92 4.35 -3.78
N GLU A 100 -6.68 4.31 -2.46
CA GLU A 100 -7.69 4.39 -1.42
C GLU A 100 -7.24 5.29 -0.26
N ILE A 101 -8.18 6.00 0.32
CA ILE A 101 -7.95 6.73 1.56
C ILE A 101 -8.05 5.75 2.73
N LEU A 102 -6.94 5.63 3.46
CA LEU A 102 -6.84 4.86 4.69
C LEU A 102 -6.64 5.81 5.87
N SER A 103 -7.39 5.62 6.94
CA SER A 103 -7.28 6.47 8.12
C SER A 103 -7.53 5.72 9.43
N ALA A 104 -7.10 6.35 10.53
CA ALA A 104 -7.45 5.89 11.88
C ALA A 104 -8.96 5.92 12.12
N GLU A 105 -9.71 6.79 11.42
CA GLU A 105 -11.16 6.90 11.53
C GLU A 105 -11.88 5.78 10.77
N ASN A 106 -11.53 5.58 9.48
CA ASN A 106 -12.24 4.61 8.65
C ASN A 106 -11.82 3.16 8.90
N LYS A 107 -10.70 2.92 9.60
CA LYS A 107 -10.15 1.59 9.95
C LYS A 107 -9.91 0.66 8.76
N ARG A 108 -9.98 1.20 7.54
CA ARG A 108 -9.76 0.44 6.30
C ARG A 108 -8.36 -0.12 6.23
N GLN A 109 -8.24 -1.28 5.59
CA GLN A 109 -6.97 -1.92 5.31
C GLN A 109 -6.91 -2.25 3.82
N LEU A 110 -5.72 -2.14 3.23
CA LEU A 110 -5.52 -2.46 1.82
C LEU A 110 -4.58 -3.66 1.70
N TRP A 111 -5.01 -4.68 0.98
CA TRP A 111 -4.15 -5.76 0.53
C TRP A 111 -3.57 -5.42 -0.84
N VAL A 112 -2.25 -5.29 -0.89
CA VAL A 112 -1.45 -5.10 -2.10
C VAL A 112 -0.63 -6.38 -2.32
N PRO A 113 -0.94 -7.20 -3.33
CA PRO A 113 -0.23 -8.46 -3.54
C PRO A 113 1.17 -8.26 -4.11
N GLU A 114 1.93 -9.35 -4.17
CA GLU A 114 3.20 -9.41 -4.90
C GLU A 114 2.96 -9.05 -6.37
N GLY A 115 3.95 -8.42 -7.02
CA GLY A 115 3.83 -7.96 -8.40
C GLY A 115 3.30 -6.52 -8.55
N PHE A 116 3.16 -5.82 -7.43
CA PHE A 116 2.75 -4.42 -7.40
C PHE A 116 3.84 -3.53 -6.82
N ALA A 117 3.99 -2.31 -7.37
CA ALA A 117 4.70 -1.23 -6.72
C ALA A 117 3.72 -0.49 -5.79
N HIS A 118 4.19 -0.04 -4.64
CA HIS A 118 3.35 0.49 -3.58
C HIS A 118 3.93 1.78 -3.00
N GLY A 119 3.06 2.74 -2.72
CA GLY A 119 3.42 3.98 -2.06
C GLY A 119 2.21 4.67 -1.45
N PHE A 120 2.47 5.67 -0.62
CA PHE A 120 1.42 6.49 -0.02
C PHE A 120 1.89 7.93 0.20
N VAL A 121 0.94 8.84 0.30
CA VAL A 121 1.17 10.22 0.74
C VAL A 121 0.34 10.51 1.98
N THR A 122 0.93 11.25 2.93
CA THR A 122 0.27 11.65 4.17
C THR A 122 -0.59 12.90 3.94
N LEU A 123 -1.90 12.77 4.19
CA LEU A 123 -2.88 13.85 4.02
C LEU A 123 -3.11 14.67 5.28
N SER A 124 -3.06 14.03 6.45
CA SER A 124 -3.20 14.68 7.77
C SER A 124 -1.88 15.29 8.25
N GLU A 125 -1.91 16.07 9.33
CA GLU A 125 -0.70 16.67 9.94
C GLU A 125 0.38 15.65 10.27
N THR A 126 -0.04 14.45 10.72
CA THR A 126 0.83 13.27 10.89
C THR A 126 0.02 12.01 10.61
N ALA A 127 0.68 10.96 10.15
CA ALA A 127 0.08 9.62 10.05
C ALA A 127 1.04 8.56 10.58
N GLU A 128 0.49 7.57 11.28
CA GLU A 128 1.19 6.34 11.66
C GLU A 128 0.64 5.19 10.85
N PHE A 129 1.54 4.55 10.10
CA PHE A 129 1.26 3.56 9.08
C PHE A 129 1.91 2.23 9.44
N LEU A 130 1.09 1.18 9.54
CA LEU A 130 1.52 -0.18 9.85
C LEU A 130 1.28 -1.09 8.65
N TYR A 131 2.20 -2.01 8.42
CA TYR A 131 1.98 -3.02 7.40
C TYR A 131 2.70 -4.33 7.70
N LYS A 132 2.02 -5.44 7.36
CA LYS A 132 2.55 -6.79 7.36
C LYS A 132 3.08 -7.14 5.98
N THR A 133 4.15 -7.91 5.89
CA THR A 133 4.72 -8.38 4.62
C THR A 133 4.82 -9.90 4.56
N THR A 134 4.64 -10.45 3.35
CA THR A 134 4.71 -11.90 3.10
C THR A 134 6.12 -12.43 2.93
N ASP A 135 7.11 -11.54 2.80
CA ASP A 135 8.53 -11.90 2.76
C ASP A 135 9.36 -10.86 3.51
N TYR A 136 10.59 -11.20 3.82
CA TYR A 136 11.52 -10.33 4.54
C TYR A 136 12.02 -9.16 3.69
N TYR A 137 12.39 -8.07 4.34
CA TYR A 137 13.05 -6.97 3.66
C TYR A 137 14.43 -7.40 3.13
N ALA A 138 14.60 -7.26 1.82
CA ALA A 138 15.80 -7.63 1.11
C ALA A 138 16.32 -6.41 0.30
N PRO A 139 17.15 -5.54 0.89
CA PRO A 139 17.57 -4.27 0.30
C PRO A 139 18.26 -4.41 -1.05
N ALA A 140 18.94 -5.51 -1.31
CA ALA A 140 19.58 -5.78 -2.61
C ALA A 140 18.56 -5.89 -3.77
N PHE A 141 17.34 -6.29 -3.48
CA PHE A 141 16.27 -6.49 -4.47
C PHE A 141 15.26 -5.37 -4.50
N GLU A 142 15.40 -4.38 -3.63
CA GLU A 142 14.51 -3.24 -3.60
C GLU A 142 14.65 -2.38 -4.86
N ARG A 143 13.51 -1.95 -5.37
CA ARG A 143 13.39 -1.07 -6.53
C ARG A 143 12.41 0.06 -6.22
N CYS A 144 12.56 1.15 -6.94
CA CYS A 144 11.67 2.30 -6.84
C CYS A 144 11.29 2.80 -8.23
N ILE A 145 9.99 2.97 -8.47
CA ILE A 145 9.46 3.71 -9.62
C ILE A 145 9.18 5.14 -9.15
N LYS A 146 9.43 6.10 -10.03
CA LYS A 146 9.15 7.52 -9.76
C LYS A 146 7.69 7.72 -9.39
N TRP A 147 7.46 8.43 -8.30
CA TRP A 147 6.11 8.79 -7.85
C TRP A 147 5.39 9.72 -8.83
N ASP A 148 6.15 10.53 -9.58
CA ASP A 148 5.70 11.49 -10.60
C ASP A 148 5.86 10.96 -12.05
N ASP A 149 5.89 9.65 -12.22
CA ASP A 149 6.00 9.04 -13.56
C ASP A 149 4.85 9.49 -14.46
N ALA A 150 5.18 10.09 -15.59
CA ALA A 150 4.20 10.67 -16.51
C ALA A 150 3.28 9.62 -17.17
N ASN A 151 3.73 8.36 -17.30
CA ASN A 151 2.91 7.29 -17.86
C ASN A 151 1.92 6.74 -16.83
N LEU A 152 2.28 6.75 -15.55
CA LEU A 152 1.37 6.39 -14.46
C LEU A 152 0.37 7.51 -14.20
N ALA A 153 0.79 8.77 -14.29
CA ALA A 153 -0.03 9.96 -14.06
C ALA A 153 -0.90 9.86 -12.79
N ILE A 154 -0.29 9.42 -11.67
CA ILE A 154 -0.98 9.25 -10.41
C ILE A 154 -1.40 10.62 -9.86
N ASP A 155 -2.69 10.79 -9.61
CA ASP A 155 -3.20 11.92 -8.84
C ASP A 155 -3.05 11.64 -7.35
N TRP A 156 -2.01 12.21 -6.74
CA TRP A 156 -1.69 12.00 -5.33
C TRP A 156 -2.58 12.80 -4.37
N MET A 157 -3.58 13.53 -4.86
CA MET A 157 -4.52 14.30 -4.05
C MET A 157 -3.84 15.38 -3.17
N VAL A 158 -2.68 15.88 -3.58
CA VAL A 158 -1.95 16.96 -2.89
C VAL A 158 -1.76 18.15 -3.82
N SER A 159 -1.84 19.37 -3.28
CA SER A 159 -1.70 20.61 -4.06
C SER A 159 -0.23 21.02 -4.24
N ASP A 160 0.61 20.66 -3.28
CA ASP A 160 2.01 21.03 -3.26
C ASP A 160 2.90 19.82 -3.58
N ALA A 161 4.12 20.07 -4.05
CA ALA A 161 5.10 19.01 -4.28
C ALA A 161 5.34 18.22 -2.98
N PRO A 162 5.22 16.88 -2.99
CA PRO A 162 5.39 16.08 -1.80
C PRO A 162 6.85 16.07 -1.31
N LEU A 163 7.01 15.83 -0.01
CA LEU A 163 8.29 15.58 0.59
C LEU A 163 8.69 14.12 0.37
N VAL A 164 9.75 13.91 -0.37
CA VAL A 164 10.25 12.56 -0.70
C VAL A 164 11.67 12.35 -0.17
N SER A 165 12.02 11.10 0.11
CA SER A 165 13.41 10.76 0.49
C SER A 165 14.37 10.86 -0.71
N ALA A 166 15.66 10.99 -0.45
CA ALA A 166 16.69 10.97 -1.50
C ALA A 166 16.60 9.69 -2.38
N LYS A 167 16.19 8.56 -1.78
CA LYS A 167 15.97 7.30 -2.48
C LYS A 167 14.77 7.37 -3.44
N ASP A 168 13.71 8.03 -3.04
CA ASP A 168 12.48 8.13 -3.83
C ASP A 168 12.64 9.14 -5.00
N THR A 169 13.55 10.12 -4.86
CA THR A 169 13.86 11.07 -5.94
C THR A 169 14.61 10.45 -7.12
N VAL A 170 15.34 9.34 -6.92
CA VAL A 170 16.13 8.66 -7.94
C VAL A 170 15.43 7.43 -8.52
N GLY A 171 14.15 7.27 -8.29
CA GLY A 171 13.32 6.22 -8.87
C GLY A 171 13.40 6.20 -10.40
N LYS A 172 13.21 5.04 -11.02
CA LYS A 172 13.16 4.89 -12.47
C LYS A 172 11.76 5.17 -13.01
N SER A 173 11.66 5.59 -14.26
CA SER A 173 10.38 5.58 -14.96
C SER A 173 9.85 4.14 -15.09
N LEU A 174 8.54 3.95 -15.23
CA LEU A 174 7.93 2.62 -15.42
C LEU A 174 8.55 1.89 -16.63
N ILE A 175 8.86 2.62 -17.70
CA ILE A 175 9.43 2.06 -18.94
C ILE A 175 10.86 1.52 -18.72
N GLU A 176 11.63 2.15 -17.82
CA GLU A 176 13.01 1.78 -17.50
C GLU A 176 13.11 0.84 -16.30
N ALA A 177 12.02 0.67 -15.57
CA ALA A 177 11.99 -0.12 -14.36
C ALA A 177 12.12 -1.62 -14.66
N GLU A 178 12.82 -2.34 -13.79
CA GLU A 178 12.80 -3.80 -13.77
C GLU A 178 11.45 -4.25 -13.19
N VAL A 179 10.63 -4.94 -13.97
CA VAL A 179 9.27 -5.34 -13.61
C VAL A 179 9.09 -6.85 -13.66
N PHE A 180 8.00 -7.34 -13.10
CA PHE A 180 7.68 -8.78 -13.08
C PHE A 180 7.23 -9.25 -14.48
N ALA A 181 7.65 -10.48 -14.85
CA ALA A 181 7.27 -11.10 -16.12
C ALA A 181 5.78 -11.49 -16.15
#